data_8b81de7211426e1757e1638f0a9a1f78
#
_entry.id   8b81de7211426e1757e1638f0a9a1f78
#
_cell.length_a   1.000
_cell.length_b   1.000
_cell.length_c   1.000
_cell.angle_alpha   90.00
_cell.angle_beta   90.00
_cell.angle_gamma   90.00
#
_symmetry.space_group_name_H-M   'P 1'
#
loop_
_entity.id
_entity.type
_entity.pdbx_description
1 polymer ?
#
loop_
_entity_poly.entity_id
_entity_poly.type
_entity_poly.pdbx_seq_one_letter_code
_entity_poly.pdbx_strand_id
1 'polypeptide(L)'
;DATTILVNPFNFVMAGNPFSITAEVSNPMTDLAFYASARGKLDLGKVKDVYPLEDMTLNGLVDADMTLNGRMSYIEKEQYDKVQASGNIRLSDMKLQMKDIPDVDIQKSTFTFNPRYLQLSETTVRLGENDLTLDSRFENYMAFALKGSTLKGTLNLQSNHLNLDDFMTTDTTAVATTDTTSMGIIRIPDNIDFQ
;
A
#
# COMPACT_ATOMS: atom_id res chain seq x y z
N ASP A 1 -25.57 -0.52 23.63
CA ASP A 1 -24.37 -0.01 24.31
C ASP A 1 -23.35 0.40 23.26
N ALA A 2 -22.96 1.68 23.29
CA ALA A 2 -21.96 2.22 22.38
C ALA A 2 -20.57 1.77 22.87
N THR A 3 -19.99 0.78 22.22
CA THR A 3 -18.61 0.37 22.49
C THR A 3 -17.69 1.23 21.62
N THR A 4 -16.72 1.90 22.24
CA THR A 4 -15.69 2.64 21.54
C THR A 4 -14.33 2.08 21.92
N ILE A 5 -13.53 1.79 20.91
CA ILE A 5 -12.12 1.42 21.03
C ILE A 5 -11.32 2.63 20.57
N LEU A 6 -10.61 3.24 21.50
CA LEU A 6 -9.74 4.37 21.24
C LEU A 6 -8.29 3.89 21.21
N VAL A 7 -7.60 4.12 20.12
CA VAL A 7 -6.15 4.19 20.13
C VAL A 7 -5.80 5.66 20.34
N ASN A 8 -5.42 6.01 21.56
CA ASN A 8 -4.94 7.35 21.88
C ASN A 8 -3.83 7.75 20.92
N PRO A 9 -3.64 9.04 20.64
CA PRO A 9 -2.59 9.49 19.75
C PRO A 9 -1.26 8.83 20.12
N PHE A 10 -0.78 7.97 19.26
CA PHE A 10 0.55 7.38 19.41
C PHE A 10 1.55 8.36 18.80
N ASN A 11 2.16 9.14 19.67
CA ASN A 11 3.16 10.13 19.28
C ASN A 11 4.54 9.59 19.58
N PHE A 12 5.41 9.64 18.59
CA PHE A 12 6.82 9.31 18.77
C PHE A 12 7.70 10.24 17.93
N VAL A 13 8.96 10.29 18.29
CA VAL A 13 9.97 11.04 17.55
C VAL A 13 11.01 10.04 17.07
N MET A 14 11.22 9.98 15.76
CA MET A 14 12.20 9.11 15.15
C MET A 14 13.19 9.95 14.34
N ALA A 15 14.49 9.83 14.65
CA ALA A 15 15.54 10.63 14.03
C ALA A 15 15.25 12.15 14.06
N GLY A 16 14.68 12.65 15.15
CA GLY A 16 14.31 14.06 15.31
C GLY A 16 13.00 14.48 14.63
N ASN A 17 12.34 13.59 13.91
CA ASN A 17 11.06 13.87 13.24
C ASN A 17 9.89 13.39 14.11
N PRO A 18 8.93 14.25 14.43
CA PRO A 18 7.70 13.84 15.11
C PRO A 18 6.79 13.10 14.13
N PHE A 19 6.18 12.02 14.61
CA PHE A 19 5.15 11.28 13.91
C PHE A 19 3.99 10.97 14.87
N SER A 20 2.76 11.10 14.39
CA SER A 20 1.56 10.87 15.17
C SER A 20 0.59 9.98 14.41
N ILE A 21 0.07 8.97 15.08
CA ILE A 21 -1.02 8.12 14.59
C ILE A 21 -2.17 8.20 15.60
N THR A 22 -3.38 8.35 15.10
CA THR A 22 -4.60 8.24 15.89
C THR A 22 -5.54 7.29 15.17
N ALA A 23 -6.19 6.40 15.93
CA ALA A 23 -7.27 5.58 15.40
C ALA A 23 -8.39 5.46 16.45
N GLU A 24 -9.62 5.46 15.97
CA GLU A 24 -10.81 5.26 16.78
C GLU A 24 -11.78 4.37 16.02
N VAL A 25 -12.34 3.40 16.72
CA VAL A 25 -13.42 2.56 16.22
C VAL A 25 -14.55 2.58 17.22
N SER A 26 -15.74 2.92 16.79
CA SER A 26 -16.93 2.95 17.61
C SER A 26 -18.08 2.15 16.97
N ASN A 27 -18.99 1.67 17.82
CA ASN A 27 -20.14 0.86 17.44
C ASN A 27 -19.82 -0.39 16.60
N PRO A 28 -18.81 -1.21 16.97
CA PRO A 28 -18.32 -2.32 16.15
C PRO A 28 -19.37 -3.41 15.88
N MET A 29 -20.40 -3.51 16.71
CA MET A 29 -21.45 -4.55 16.62
C MET A 29 -22.69 -4.09 15.85
N THR A 30 -22.80 -2.81 15.51
CA THR A 30 -23.97 -2.26 14.81
C THR A 30 -23.59 -1.62 13.47
N ASP A 31 -23.18 -0.36 13.49
CA ASP A 31 -22.67 0.35 12.34
C ASP A 31 -21.30 0.92 12.69
N LEU A 32 -20.26 0.13 12.43
CA LEU A 32 -18.89 0.47 12.75
C LEU A 32 -18.54 1.85 12.19
N ALA A 33 -18.27 2.79 13.09
CA ALA A 33 -17.69 4.08 12.73
C ALA A 33 -16.19 4.03 12.98
N PHE A 34 -15.43 4.62 12.09
CA PHE A 34 -13.98 4.65 12.15
C PHE A 34 -13.43 6.05 11.93
N TYR A 35 -12.36 6.33 12.64
CA TYR A 35 -11.52 7.50 12.43
C TYR A 35 -10.06 7.03 12.43
N ALA A 36 -9.26 7.55 11.50
CA ALA A 36 -7.83 7.34 11.47
C ALA A 36 -7.12 8.60 10.98
N SER A 37 -5.99 8.92 11.55
CA SER A 37 -5.10 9.96 11.04
C SER A 37 -3.64 9.55 11.20
N ALA A 38 -2.81 9.98 10.25
CA ALA A 38 -1.36 9.83 10.32
C ALA A 38 -0.72 11.13 9.87
N ARG A 39 0.21 11.66 10.65
CA ARG A 39 0.89 12.91 10.35
C ARG A 39 2.33 12.89 10.80
N GLY A 40 3.23 13.31 9.93
CA GLY A 40 4.64 13.47 10.22
C GLY A 40 5.55 12.75 9.26
N LYS A 41 6.84 12.67 9.63
CA LYS A 41 7.88 12.01 8.85
C LYS A 41 8.44 10.82 9.59
N LEU A 42 8.56 9.70 8.90
CA LEU A 42 9.07 8.44 9.42
C LEU A 42 10.27 7.99 8.57
N ASP A 43 11.41 7.82 9.22
CA ASP A 43 12.61 7.20 8.63
C ASP A 43 12.57 5.69 8.88
N LEU A 44 12.26 4.93 7.82
CA LEU A 44 12.12 3.47 7.92
C LEU A 44 13.46 2.77 8.17
N GLY A 45 14.57 3.38 7.79
CA GLY A 45 15.90 2.85 8.12
C GLY A 45 16.20 2.80 9.62
N LYS A 46 15.41 3.55 10.42
CA LYS A 46 15.52 3.55 11.89
C LYS A 46 14.51 2.60 12.56
N VAL A 47 13.57 2.05 11.83
CA VAL A 47 12.60 1.10 12.37
C VAL A 47 13.29 -0.15 12.91
N LYS A 48 14.34 -0.62 12.24
CA LYS A 48 15.14 -1.76 12.66
C LYS A 48 15.77 -1.58 14.05
N ASP A 49 16.01 -0.34 14.48
CA ASP A 49 16.60 -0.03 15.80
C ASP A 49 15.59 -0.27 16.94
N VAL A 50 14.29 -0.31 16.60
CA VAL A 50 13.18 -0.49 17.54
C VAL A 50 12.50 -1.86 17.37
N TYR A 51 12.39 -2.31 16.13
CA TYR A 51 11.78 -3.59 15.77
C TYR A 51 12.68 -4.35 14.79
N PRO A 52 13.30 -5.47 15.21
CA PRO A 52 14.15 -6.25 14.32
C PRO A 52 13.34 -6.81 13.16
N LEU A 53 13.77 -6.50 11.95
CA LEU A 53 13.22 -7.04 10.72
C LEU A 53 14.08 -8.22 10.31
N GLU A 54 13.59 -9.44 10.57
CA GLU A 54 14.27 -10.66 10.16
C GLU A 54 14.18 -10.82 8.64
N ASP A 55 15.29 -11.15 7.99
CA ASP A 55 15.39 -11.42 6.56
C ASP A 55 14.90 -10.29 5.60
N MET A 56 14.79 -9.06 6.12
CA MET A 56 14.36 -7.91 5.34
C MET A 56 15.17 -6.66 5.67
N THR A 57 15.62 -5.96 4.64
CA THR A 57 16.19 -4.60 4.78
C THR A 57 15.16 -3.60 4.25
N LEU A 58 14.77 -2.65 5.10
CA LEU A 58 13.83 -1.58 4.76
C LEU A 58 14.47 -0.24 5.09
N ASN A 59 14.56 0.64 4.09
CA ASN A 59 15.05 2.01 4.26
C ASN A 59 14.12 2.96 3.50
N GLY A 60 14.24 4.25 3.76
CA GLY A 60 13.53 5.31 3.07
C GLY A 60 12.73 6.20 4.02
N LEU A 61 12.11 7.20 3.44
CA LEU A 61 11.33 8.20 4.17
C LEU A 61 9.85 8.10 3.78
N VAL A 62 8.98 8.14 4.77
CA VAL A 62 7.54 8.29 4.64
C VAL A 62 7.14 9.64 5.22
N ASP A 63 6.55 10.51 4.39
CA ASP A 63 5.94 11.77 4.83
C ASP A 63 4.43 11.63 4.69
N ALA A 64 3.71 11.59 5.80
CA ALA A 64 2.28 11.36 5.85
C ALA A 64 1.55 12.58 6.42
N ASP A 65 0.46 12.96 5.75
CA ASP A 65 -0.57 13.85 6.29
C ASP A 65 -1.91 13.38 5.73
N MET A 66 -2.57 12.49 6.47
CA MET A 66 -3.83 11.91 6.04
C MET A 66 -4.85 11.82 7.17
N THR A 67 -6.10 11.89 6.80
CA THR A 67 -7.25 11.69 7.69
C THR A 67 -8.31 10.86 6.96
N LEU A 68 -8.88 9.91 7.68
CA LEU A 68 -9.98 9.08 7.24
C LEU A 68 -11.04 9.03 8.33
N ASN A 69 -12.31 9.32 8.00
CA ASN A 69 -13.44 9.26 8.93
C ASN A 69 -14.69 8.79 8.19
N GLY A 70 -15.39 7.82 8.74
CA GLY A 70 -16.58 7.28 8.09
C GLY A 70 -17.29 6.23 8.90
N ARG A 71 -18.23 5.56 8.20
CA ARG A 71 -18.97 4.42 8.72
C ARG A 71 -18.94 3.27 7.72
N MET A 72 -18.99 2.04 8.23
CA MET A 72 -19.03 0.86 7.37
C MET A 72 -20.26 0.87 6.46
N SER A 73 -21.42 1.29 6.98
CA SER A 73 -22.65 1.42 6.19
C SER A 73 -22.53 2.37 4.99
N TYR A 74 -21.66 3.37 5.04
CA TYR A 74 -21.40 4.25 3.90
C TYR A 74 -20.61 3.52 2.81
N ILE A 75 -19.62 2.73 3.22
CA ILE A 75 -18.80 1.92 2.30
C ILE A 75 -19.67 0.83 1.65
N GLU A 76 -20.52 0.14 2.45
CA GLU A 76 -21.41 -0.91 1.98
C GLU A 76 -22.44 -0.44 0.95
N LYS A 77 -22.92 0.80 1.13
CA LYS A 77 -23.91 1.44 0.26
C LYS A 77 -23.26 2.29 -0.85
N GLU A 78 -21.92 2.24 -0.98
CA GLU A 78 -21.16 3.05 -1.95
C GLU A 78 -21.40 4.56 -1.83
N GLN A 79 -21.74 5.03 -0.63
CA GLN A 79 -21.99 6.43 -0.31
C GLN A 79 -20.68 7.14 0.07
N TYR A 80 -19.69 7.08 -0.80
CA TYR A 80 -18.34 7.61 -0.56
C TYR A 80 -18.32 9.12 -0.32
N ASP A 81 -19.32 9.86 -0.77
CA ASP A 81 -19.53 11.27 -0.49
C ASP A 81 -19.74 11.58 1.00
N LYS A 82 -20.17 10.57 1.77
CA LYS A 82 -20.33 10.67 3.23
C LYS A 82 -19.07 10.29 4.01
N VAL A 83 -18.09 9.71 3.36
CA VAL A 83 -16.79 9.40 3.95
C VAL A 83 -15.87 10.61 3.78
N GLN A 84 -15.23 11.01 4.86
CA GLN A 84 -14.19 12.02 4.82
C GLN A 84 -12.84 11.30 4.69
N ALA A 85 -12.21 11.44 3.55
CA ALA A 85 -10.87 10.94 3.31
C ALA A 85 -10.06 12.03 2.60
N SER A 86 -8.95 12.40 3.14
CA SER A 86 -8.08 13.42 2.56
C SER A 86 -6.65 13.25 3.00
N GLY A 87 -5.74 13.72 2.19
CA GLY A 87 -4.34 13.79 2.55
C GLY A 87 -3.42 13.15 1.51
N ASN A 88 -2.16 13.10 1.90
CA ASN A 88 -1.10 12.54 1.07
C ASN A 88 -0.16 11.68 1.91
N ILE A 89 0.37 10.65 1.27
CA ILE A 89 1.56 9.92 1.73
C ILE A 89 2.59 10.04 0.62
N ARG A 90 3.79 10.53 0.97
CA ARG A 90 4.93 10.59 0.05
C ARG A 90 5.99 9.61 0.51
N LEU A 91 6.46 8.81 -0.42
CA LEU A 91 7.59 7.92 -0.23
C LEU A 91 8.80 8.50 -0.96
N SER A 92 9.96 8.45 -0.33
CA SER A 92 11.23 8.89 -0.93
C SER A 92 12.35 7.92 -0.56
N ASP A 93 13.18 7.60 -1.55
CA ASP A 93 14.37 6.78 -1.38
C ASP A 93 14.11 5.44 -0.65
N MET A 94 12.93 4.85 -0.95
CA MET A 94 12.53 3.58 -0.37
C MET A 94 13.35 2.45 -0.97
N LYS A 95 13.95 1.63 -0.13
CA LYS A 95 14.66 0.42 -0.51
C LYS A 95 14.14 -0.75 0.30
N LEU A 96 13.65 -1.74 -0.40
CA LEU A 96 13.22 -3.01 0.17
C LEU A 96 14.05 -4.13 -0.44
N GLN A 97 14.77 -4.84 0.41
CA GLN A 97 15.51 -6.04 0.04
C GLN A 97 15.00 -7.21 0.87
N MET A 98 14.59 -8.25 0.21
CA MET A 98 14.11 -9.48 0.81
C MET A 98 14.74 -10.66 0.08
N LYS A 99 14.84 -11.78 0.81
CA LYS A 99 15.30 -13.02 0.19
C LYS A 99 14.28 -13.47 -0.88
N ASP A 100 14.79 -13.97 -1.98
CA ASP A 100 14.02 -14.60 -3.07
C ASP A 100 13.11 -13.66 -3.89
N ILE A 101 13.23 -12.34 -3.72
CA ILE A 101 12.60 -11.35 -4.60
C ILE A 101 13.62 -10.30 -5.08
N PRO A 102 13.46 -9.75 -6.28
CA PRO A 102 14.32 -8.65 -6.75
C PRO A 102 14.28 -7.46 -5.80
N ASP A 103 15.41 -6.76 -5.64
CA ASP A 103 15.47 -5.52 -4.89
C ASP A 103 14.46 -4.50 -5.43
N VAL A 104 13.66 -3.93 -4.54
CA VAL A 104 12.68 -2.87 -4.85
C VAL A 104 13.24 -1.53 -4.40
N ASP A 105 13.43 -0.62 -5.33
CA ASP A 105 13.90 0.74 -5.08
C ASP A 105 12.85 1.73 -5.59
N ILE A 106 12.12 2.39 -4.68
CA ILE A 106 11.16 3.45 -5.02
C ILE A 106 11.83 4.78 -4.75
N GLN A 107 12.28 5.43 -5.82
CA GLN A 107 12.92 6.73 -5.69
C GLN A 107 11.95 7.78 -5.18
N LYS A 108 10.72 7.76 -5.69
CA LYS A 108 9.65 8.70 -5.36
C LYS A 108 8.30 8.05 -5.61
N SER A 109 7.35 8.34 -4.75
CA SER A 109 5.95 7.99 -4.96
C SER A 109 5.05 8.91 -4.13
N THR A 110 3.92 9.33 -4.69
CA THR A 110 2.92 10.14 -4.00
C THR A 110 1.56 9.48 -4.07
N PHE A 111 1.00 9.17 -2.90
CA PHE A 111 -0.36 8.72 -2.73
C PHE A 111 -1.24 9.89 -2.30
N THR A 112 -2.27 10.19 -3.07
CA THR A 112 -3.27 11.21 -2.73
C THR A 112 -4.61 10.56 -2.49
N PHE A 113 -5.17 10.79 -1.32
CA PHE A 113 -6.43 10.21 -0.86
C PHE A 113 -7.57 11.21 -0.98
N ASN A 114 -8.69 10.77 -1.50
CA ASN A 114 -9.97 11.46 -1.40
C ASN A 114 -11.12 10.43 -1.26
N PRO A 115 -12.36 10.84 -0.94
CA PRO A 115 -13.44 9.89 -0.67
C PRO A 115 -13.75 8.92 -1.82
N ARG A 116 -13.44 9.27 -3.05
CA ARG A 116 -13.81 8.49 -4.24
C ARG A 116 -12.70 7.64 -4.81
N TYR A 117 -11.45 8.10 -4.65
CA TYR A 117 -10.29 7.41 -5.22
C TYR A 117 -9.01 7.62 -4.41
N LEU A 118 -8.13 6.70 -4.56
CA LEU A 118 -6.71 6.81 -4.21
C LEU A 118 -5.92 6.99 -5.51
N GLN A 119 -5.15 8.05 -5.60
CA GLN A 119 -4.27 8.29 -6.73
C GLN A 119 -2.82 8.04 -6.35
N LEU A 120 -2.14 7.26 -7.15
CA LEU A 120 -0.70 7.07 -7.15
C LEU A 120 -0.12 7.89 -8.29
N SER A 121 0.82 8.75 -7.99
CA SER A 121 1.46 9.63 -8.98
C SER A 121 2.94 9.80 -8.71
N GLU A 122 3.66 10.27 -9.73
CA GLU A 122 5.10 10.53 -9.65
C GLU A 122 5.91 9.32 -9.17
N THR A 123 5.43 8.10 -9.46
CA THR A 123 6.03 6.88 -8.92
C THR A 123 7.11 6.36 -9.86
N THR A 124 8.33 6.36 -9.36
CA THR A 124 9.48 5.78 -10.06
C THR A 124 10.01 4.62 -9.23
N VAL A 125 9.95 3.44 -9.80
CA VAL A 125 10.36 2.19 -9.16
C VAL A 125 11.44 1.53 -9.98
N ARG A 126 12.45 0.97 -9.32
CA ARG A 126 13.39 0.03 -9.91
C ARG A 126 13.17 -1.34 -9.25
N LEU A 127 13.05 -2.37 -10.08
CA LEU A 127 12.94 -3.76 -9.67
C LEU A 127 14.12 -4.52 -10.28
N GLY A 128 15.17 -4.74 -9.49
CA GLY A 128 16.44 -5.22 -10.04
C GLY A 128 17.00 -4.24 -11.08
N GLU A 129 17.12 -4.68 -12.33
CA GLU A 129 17.58 -3.85 -13.45
C GLU A 129 16.43 -3.13 -14.20
N ASN A 130 15.18 -3.45 -13.88
CA ASN A 130 14.01 -2.90 -14.55
C ASN A 130 13.62 -1.53 -13.97
N ASP A 131 13.39 -0.55 -14.84
CA ASP A 131 12.92 0.78 -14.47
C ASP A 131 11.42 0.93 -14.82
N LEU A 132 10.63 1.37 -13.86
CA LEU A 132 9.19 1.54 -14.02
C LEU A 132 8.79 2.95 -13.58
N THR A 133 8.02 3.63 -14.40
CA THR A 133 7.29 4.83 -14.02
C THR A 133 5.80 4.51 -14.01
N LEU A 134 5.14 4.81 -12.91
CA LEU A 134 3.78 4.40 -12.62
C LEU A 134 2.92 5.60 -12.25
N ASP A 135 1.76 5.69 -12.89
CA ASP A 135 0.64 6.52 -12.45
C ASP A 135 -0.61 5.65 -12.41
N SER A 136 -1.36 5.72 -11.33
CA SER A 136 -2.52 4.87 -11.12
C SER A 136 -3.62 5.60 -10.37
N ARG A 137 -4.86 5.19 -10.61
CA ARG A 137 -6.03 5.66 -9.89
C ARG A 137 -6.92 4.48 -9.52
N PHE A 138 -7.14 4.29 -8.25
CA PHE A 138 -7.95 3.22 -7.67
C PHE A 138 -9.27 3.78 -7.17
N GLU A 139 -10.39 3.39 -7.79
CA GLU A 139 -11.69 4.04 -7.56
C GLU A 139 -12.44 3.54 -6.33
N ASN A 140 -12.24 2.28 -5.96
CA ASN A 140 -12.95 1.66 -4.84
C ASN A 140 -12.04 1.17 -3.73
N TYR A 141 -10.93 1.86 -3.51
CA TYR A 141 -9.88 1.45 -2.58
C TYR A 141 -10.38 1.21 -1.15
N MET A 142 -11.41 1.94 -0.68
CA MET A 142 -11.99 1.72 0.64
C MET A 142 -12.75 0.40 0.72
N ALA A 143 -13.54 0.07 -0.30
CA ALA A 143 -14.23 -1.21 -0.36
C ALA A 143 -13.25 -2.38 -0.47
N PHE A 144 -12.17 -2.21 -1.22
CA PHE A 144 -11.08 -3.18 -1.28
C PHE A 144 -10.43 -3.38 0.09
N ALA A 145 -10.01 -2.31 0.75
CA ALA A 145 -9.30 -2.38 2.03
C ALA A 145 -10.17 -2.88 3.20
N LEU A 146 -11.45 -2.50 3.23
CA LEU A 146 -12.33 -2.77 4.37
C LEU A 146 -13.27 -3.97 4.17
N LYS A 147 -13.49 -4.40 2.93
CA LYS A 147 -14.43 -5.49 2.59
C LYS A 147 -13.80 -6.60 1.75
N GLY A 148 -12.54 -6.44 1.31
CA GLY A 148 -11.89 -7.38 0.39
C GLY A 148 -12.52 -7.41 -1.01
N SER A 149 -13.22 -6.34 -1.42
CA SER A 149 -13.79 -6.23 -2.75
C SER A 149 -12.70 -6.18 -3.82
N THR A 150 -13.03 -6.49 -5.07
CA THR A 150 -12.08 -6.34 -6.18
C THR A 150 -11.66 -4.87 -6.34
N LEU A 151 -10.37 -4.58 -6.32
CA LEU A 151 -9.82 -3.25 -6.56
C LEU A 151 -9.99 -2.90 -8.04
N LYS A 152 -10.63 -1.77 -8.30
CA LYS A 152 -10.83 -1.24 -9.66
C LYS A 152 -9.98 0.00 -9.86
N GLY A 153 -9.37 0.11 -11.03
CA GLY A 153 -8.56 1.28 -11.31
C GLY A 153 -7.96 1.31 -12.70
N THR A 154 -7.26 2.38 -12.95
CA THR A 154 -6.43 2.55 -14.16
C THR A 154 -4.97 2.53 -13.76
N LEU A 155 -4.15 1.92 -14.60
CA LEU A 155 -2.71 1.87 -14.43
C LEU A 155 -2.03 2.30 -15.73
N ASN A 156 -1.25 3.38 -15.64
CA ASN A 156 -0.29 3.75 -16.68
C ASN A 156 1.10 3.34 -16.21
N LEU A 157 1.72 2.50 -17.00
CA LEU A 157 3.07 2.00 -16.75
C LEU A 157 3.95 2.35 -17.96
N GLN A 158 5.10 2.92 -17.66
CA GLN A 158 6.15 3.21 -18.65
C GLN A 158 7.47 2.64 -18.16
N SER A 159 8.26 2.13 -19.07
CA SER A 159 9.59 1.60 -18.79
C SER A 159 10.51 1.87 -19.97
N ASN A 160 11.77 2.20 -19.71
CA ASN A 160 12.80 2.26 -20.72
C ASN A 160 13.54 0.92 -20.83
N HIS A 161 13.59 0.17 -19.73
CA HIS A 161 14.17 -1.16 -19.67
C HIS A 161 13.28 -2.10 -18.87
N LEU A 162 12.68 -3.08 -19.53
CA LEU A 162 11.84 -4.10 -18.93
C LEU A 162 12.26 -5.47 -19.45
N ASN A 163 12.90 -6.26 -18.60
CA ASN A 163 13.18 -7.65 -18.85
C ASN A 163 12.10 -8.52 -18.20
N LEU A 164 11.22 -9.09 -19.00
CA LEU A 164 10.12 -9.93 -18.50
C LEU A 164 10.60 -11.22 -17.84
N ASP A 165 11.79 -11.72 -18.21
CA ASP A 165 12.35 -12.95 -17.65
C ASP A 165 12.64 -12.80 -16.14
N ASP A 166 12.93 -11.58 -15.66
CA ASP A 166 13.16 -11.31 -14.25
C ASP A 166 11.88 -11.49 -13.37
N PHE A 167 10.73 -11.52 -14.02
CA PHE A 167 9.43 -11.71 -13.37
C PHE A 167 8.89 -13.13 -13.54
N MET A 168 9.65 -14.00 -14.19
CA MET A 168 9.28 -15.39 -14.41
C MET A 168 9.92 -16.26 -13.34
N THR A 169 9.13 -16.77 -12.39
CA THR A 169 9.61 -17.76 -11.43
C THR A 169 9.81 -19.10 -12.16
N THR A 170 11.03 -19.56 -12.23
CA THR A 170 11.33 -20.95 -12.58
C THR A 170 10.96 -21.83 -11.40
N ASP A 171 9.75 -22.35 -11.35
CA ASP A 171 9.39 -23.46 -10.47
C ASP A 171 10.14 -24.72 -10.91
N THR A 172 11.35 -24.91 -10.36
CA THR A 172 12.20 -26.10 -10.64
C THR A 172 11.79 -27.30 -9.76
N THR A 173 10.56 -27.39 -9.30
CA THR A 173 10.02 -28.56 -8.59
C THR A 173 8.80 -29.15 -9.31
N ALA A 174 8.89 -29.37 -10.62
CA ALA A 174 7.95 -30.23 -11.29
C ALA A 174 8.65 -31.55 -11.66
N VAL A 175 8.26 -32.60 -10.96
CA VAL A 175 8.47 -34.00 -11.38
C VAL A 175 8.02 -34.15 -12.83
N ALA A 176 8.90 -34.66 -13.65
CA ALA A 176 8.68 -34.87 -15.07
C ALA A 176 7.37 -35.64 -15.36
N THR A 177 6.37 -34.93 -15.83
CA THR A 177 5.32 -35.46 -16.68
C THR A 177 5.19 -34.49 -17.85
N THR A 178 5.39 -35.04 -19.02
CA THR A 178 5.24 -34.43 -20.33
C THR A 178 3.92 -33.70 -20.42
N ASP A 179 3.95 -32.33 -20.40
CA ASP A 179 3.22 -31.44 -21.29
C ASP A 179 3.38 -29.99 -20.82
N THR A 180 3.79 -29.14 -21.78
CA THR A 180 3.75 -27.66 -21.76
C THR A 180 4.33 -26.98 -20.55
N THR A 181 5.51 -26.41 -20.72
CA THR A 181 6.15 -25.39 -19.85
C THR A 181 5.14 -24.33 -19.42
N SER A 182 4.61 -24.46 -18.21
CA SER A 182 3.87 -23.36 -17.58
C SER A 182 4.90 -22.34 -17.11
N MET A 183 5.12 -21.31 -17.92
CA MET A 183 5.85 -20.11 -17.48
C MET A 183 5.10 -19.54 -16.28
N GLY A 184 5.75 -19.50 -15.10
CA GLY A 184 5.20 -18.83 -13.91
C GLY A 184 5.18 -17.33 -14.14
N ILE A 185 4.08 -16.82 -14.67
CA ILE A 185 3.85 -15.38 -14.79
C ILE A 185 3.54 -14.85 -13.38
N ILE A 186 4.06 -13.67 -13.02
CA ILE A 186 3.59 -12.95 -11.83
C ILE A 186 2.08 -12.84 -11.96
N ARG A 187 1.35 -13.55 -11.09
CA ARG A 187 -0.11 -13.49 -11.09
C ARG A 187 -0.51 -12.16 -10.46
N ILE A 188 -1.17 -11.31 -11.23
CA ILE A 188 -1.95 -10.21 -10.66
C ILE A 188 -2.98 -10.87 -9.73
N PRO A 189 -3.10 -10.43 -8.46
CA PRO A 189 -4.12 -10.97 -7.57
C PRO A 189 -5.50 -10.92 -8.22
N ASP A 190 -6.28 -12.00 -8.07
CA ASP A 190 -7.62 -12.13 -8.71
C ASP A 190 -8.62 -11.03 -8.30
N ASN A 191 -8.28 -10.30 -7.23
CA ASN A 191 -9.07 -9.17 -6.73
C ASN A 191 -8.57 -7.79 -7.20
N ILE A 192 -7.86 -7.73 -8.31
CA ILE A 192 -7.45 -6.48 -8.96
C ILE A 192 -7.92 -6.48 -10.42
N ASP A 193 -8.65 -5.43 -10.79
CA ASP A 193 -9.20 -5.20 -12.13
C ASP A 193 -8.71 -3.84 -12.64
N PHE A 194 -7.75 -3.86 -13.56
CA PHE A 194 -7.23 -2.68 -14.24
C PHE A 194 -7.81 -2.54 -15.63
N GLN A 195 -8.21 -1.32 -15.96
CA GLN A 195 -8.57 -0.89 -17.30
C GLN A 195 -7.45 -0.05 -17.90
#